data_b7827406be1a8482b78108000e8955ba
#
_entry.id   b7827406be1a8482b78108000e8955ba
#
_cell.length_a   1.000
_cell.length_b   1.000
_cell.length_c   1.000
_cell.angle_alpha   90.00
_cell.angle_beta   90.00
_cell.angle_gamma   90.00
#
_symmetry.space_group_name_H-M   'P 1'
#
loop_
_entity.id
_entity.type
_entity.pdbx_description
1 polymer ?
#
loop_
_entity_poly.entity_id
_entity_poly.type
_entity_poly.pdbx_seq_one_letter_code
_entity_poly.pdbx_strand_id
1 'polypeptide(L)'
;MRFEGTSAYVATDDLKVAVNAAITLERPLLVKGEPGTGKTVLALEVAKAIGVPLIEWHIKSTTKALQGLYEYDAVSRLRDSQLGDARVKDIRNYIKRGKLWDGFVSDERPVLLIDEIDKADIEFPNDLLQELDRMEFFVYETGETIKARRRPIVVITSNNEKELPDAFLRRCFFHYIRFPDPETMRAIVEVHFPGIKQRLVAEAMKLFYEIREVPGLKKKPSTSELLDWLKLLLVEDIGPEILRERDPKKLIPPLHGALLKNEQDVHLFERLAFMARREAR
;
A
#
# COMPACT_ATOMS: atom_id res chain seq x y z
N MET A 1 11.32 -9.92 19.06
CA MET A 1 11.66 -9.30 17.77
C MET A 1 11.03 -7.92 17.76
N ARG A 2 11.78 -6.88 17.42
CA ARG A 2 11.32 -5.49 17.42
C ARG A 2 11.66 -4.85 16.08
N PHE A 3 10.71 -4.11 15.52
CA PHE A 3 10.91 -3.34 14.28
C PHE A 3 11.51 -1.98 14.63
N GLU A 4 12.69 -1.68 14.09
CA GLU A 4 13.41 -0.40 14.28
C GLU A 4 13.53 0.39 12.96
N GLY A 5 12.91 -0.11 11.88
CA GLY A 5 13.08 0.39 10.52
C GLY A 5 14.15 -0.39 9.77
N THR A 6 14.37 0.00 8.51
CA THR A 6 15.41 -0.56 7.64
C THR A 6 16.14 0.55 6.91
N SER A 7 17.28 0.25 6.29
CA SER A 7 18.00 1.21 5.45
C SER A 7 17.24 1.60 4.16
N ALA A 8 16.22 0.82 3.78
CA ALA A 8 15.41 1.02 2.58
C ALA A 8 14.06 1.71 2.85
N TYR A 9 13.72 1.95 4.12
CA TYR A 9 12.43 2.50 4.52
C TYR A 9 12.54 3.46 5.69
N VAL A 10 12.15 4.71 5.48
CA VAL A 10 12.13 5.74 6.52
C VAL A 10 10.89 5.56 7.39
N ALA A 11 11.05 4.89 8.54
CA ALA A 11 9.99 4.71 9.51
C ALA A 11 10.05 5.81 10.57
N THR A 12 8.96 6.55 10.75
CA THR A 12 8.81 7.51 11.85
C THR A 12 8.71 6.78 13.20
N ASP A 13 9.03 7.45 14.30
CA ASP A 13 9.04 6.79 15.61
C ASP A 13 7.65 6.33 16.05
N ASP A 14 6.60 7.08 15.73
CA ASP A 14 5.22 6.71 15.97
C ASP A 14 4.80 5.46 15.16
N LEU A 15 5.27 5.34 13.92
CA LEU A 15 5.05 4.15 13.10
C LEU A 15 5.76 2.91 13.68
N LYS A 16 7.03 3.05 14.13
CA LYS A 16 7.75 1.96 14.81
C LYS A 16 7.02 1.50 16.05
N VAL A 17 6.55 2.45 16.87
CA VAL A 17 5.73 2.14 18.06
C VAL A 17 4.46 1.40 17.67
N ALA A 18 3.74 1.85 16.63
CA ALA A 18 2.51 1.20 16.18
C ALA A 18 2.73 -0.24 15.71
N VAL A 19 3.78 -0.47 14.90
CA VAL A 19 4.15 -1.82 14.44
C VAL A 19 4.46 -2.72 15.63
N ASN A 20 5.30 -2.28 16.56
CA ASN A 20 5.71 -3.07 17.72
C ASN A 20 4.55 -3.32 18.69
N ALA A 21 3.65 -2.36 18.86
CA ALA A 21 2.44 -2.53 19.66
C ALA A 21 1.51 -3.59 19.06
N ALA A 22 1.26 -3.53 17.75
CA ALA A 22 0.44 -4.52 17.03
C ALA A 22 1.02 -5.94 17.16
N ILE A 23 2.35 -6.09 17.02
CA ILE A 23 3.06 -7.37 17.19
C ILE A 23 2.91 -7.90 18.62
N THR A 24 3.04 -7.02 19.63
CA THR A 24 2.97 -7.39 21.05
C THR A 24 1.56 -7.74 21.47
N LEU A 25 0.56 -7.00 20.97
CA LEU A 25 -0.86 -7.25 21.28
C LEU A 25 -1.44 -8.39 20.45
N GLU A 26 -0.68 -8.92 19.49
CA GLU A 26 -1.14 -9.93 18.52
C GLU A 26 -2.42 -9.50 17.78
N ARG A 27 -2.54 -8.21 17.48
CA ARG A 27 -3.65 -7.63 16.72
C ARG A 27 -3.23 -7.25 15.33
N PRO A 28 -4.14 -7.32 14.34
CA PRO A 28 -3.87 -6.76 13.01
C PRO A 28 -3.48 -5.28 13.11
N LEU A 29 -2.43 -4.87 12.41
CA LEU A 29 -2.05 -3.47 12.24
C LEU A 29 -2.80 -2.91 11.02
N LEU A 30 -3.76 -2.03 11.25
CA LEU A 30 -4.43 -1.29 10.18
C LEU A 30 -3.71 0.02 9.92
N VAL A 31 -3.11 0.13 8.74
CA VAL A 31 -2.39 1.32 8.29
C VAL A 31 -3.22 2.07 7.25
N LYS A 32 -3.68 3.26 7.61
CA LYS A 32 -4.34 4.18 6.69
C LYS A 32 -3.41 5.32 6.28
N GLY A 33 -3.65 5.93 5.13
CA GLY A 33 -2.92 7.10 4.66
C GLY A 33 -3.16 7.37 3.18
N GLU A 34 -2.69 8.52 2.70
CA GLU A 34 -2.78 8.88 1.28
C GLU A 34 -2.09 7.82 0.38
N PRO A 35 -2.53 7.66 -0.88
CA PRO A 35 -1.81 6.83 -1.85
C PRO A 35 -0.34 7.24 -1.96
N GLY A 36 0.55 6.26 -2.13
CA GLY A 36 1.98 6.51 -2.30
C GLY A 36 2.76 6.91 -1.04
N THR A 37 2.20 6.70 0.16
CA THR A 37 2.88 6.94 1.45
C THR A 37 3.68 5.73 1.96
N GLY A 38 3.86 4.68 1.15
CA GLY A 38 4.69 3.53 1.51
C GLY A 38 4.02 2.47 2.37
N LYS A 39 2.68 2.43 2.46
CA LYS A 39 1.92 1.45 3.28
C LYS A 39 2.23 0.00 2.92
N THR A 40 2.19 -0.35 1.64
CA THR A 40 2.48 -1.70 1.14
C THR A 40 3.95 -2.08 1.40
N VAL A 41 4.87 -1.13 1.17
CA VAL A 41 6.31 -1.33 1.41
C VAL A 41 6.60 -1.59 2.90
N LEU A 42 5.83 -0.99 3.82
CA LEU A 42 5.98 -1.21 5.25
C LEU A 42 5.92 -2.70 5.61
N ALA A 43 4.95 -3.46 5.08
CA ALA A 43 4.82 -4.89 5.38
C ALA A 43 6.05 -5.69 4.93
N LEU A 44 6.58 -5.38 3.74
CA LEU A 44 7.81 -5.98 3.22
C LEU A 44 9.00 -5.68 4.14
N GLU A 45 9.15 -4.43 4.55
CA GLU A 45 10.29 -4.00 5.38
C GLU A 45 10.16 -4.52 6.83
N VAL A 46 8.95 -4.68 7.36
CA VAL A 46 8.70 -5.38 8.63
C VAL A 46 9.12 -6.85 8.51
N ALA A 47 8.72 -7.55 7.45
CA ALA A 47 9.09 -8.95 7.23
C ALA A 47 10.62 -9.12 7.13
N LYS A 48 11.29 -8.26 6.36
CA LYS A 48 12.76 -8.25 6.25
C LYS A 48 13.47 -7.98 7.57
N ALA A 49 13.03 -6.95 8.31
CA ALA A 49 13.64 -6.55 9.57
C ALA A 49 13.52 -7.62 10.66
N ILE A 50 12.44 -8.38 10.64
CA ILE A 50 12.19 -9.47 11.60
C ILE A 50 12.78 -10.80 11.13
N GLY A 51 13.08 -10.93 9.83
CA GLY A 51 13.63 -12.14 9.22
C GLY A 51 12.59 -13.25 9.05
N VAL A 52 11.35 -12.90 8.63
CA VAL A 52 10.25 -13.84 8.42
C VAL A 52 9.67 -13.72 7.01
N PRO A 53 8.96 -14.75 6.49
CA PRO A 53 8.31 -14.69 5.19
C PRO A 53 7.24 -13.59 5.12
N LEU A 54 7.08 -12.99 3.94
CA LEU A 54 5.95 -12.13 3.59
C LEU A 54 4.96 -12.92 2.72
N ILE A 55 3.69 -12.90 3.10
CA ILE A 55 2.58 -13.42 2.32
C ILE A 55 1.68 -12.24 1.96
N GLU A 56 1.50 -12.01 0.66
CA GLU A 56 0.75 -10.85 0.17
C GLU A 56 -0.60 -11.26 -0.41
N TRP A 57 -1.64 -10.56 0.00
CA TRP A 57 -2.98 -10.67 -0.55
C TRP A 57 -3.47 -9.29 -0.99
N HIS A 58 -3.39 -9.03 -2.29
CA HIS A 58 -3.89 -7.80 -2.88
C HIS A 58 -5.40 -7.90 -3.13
N ILE A 59 -6.14 -6.98 -2.53
CA ILE A 59 -7.60 -6.95 -2.62
C ILE A 59 -8.04 -6.19 -3.87
N LYS A 60 -9.02 -6.77 -4.57
CA LYS A 60 -9.67 -6.17 -5.74
C LYS A 60 -11.15 -5.95 -5.42
N SER A 61 -11.85 -5.14 -6.21
CA SER A 61 -13.28 -4.90 -6.07
C SER A 61 -14.14 -6.18 -6.17
N THR A 62 -13.62 -7.21 -6.83
CA THR A 62 -14.29 -8.52 -7.00
C THR A 62 -13.84 -9.56 -5.97
N THR A 63 -12.87 -9.24 -5.10
CA THR A 63 -12.34 -10.18 -4.11
C THR A 63 -13.40 -10.48 -3.06
N LYS A 64 -13.58 -11.77 -2.76
CA LYS A 64 -14.44 -12.26 -1.68
C LYS A 64 -13.59 -12.79 -0.53
N ALA A 65 -14.07 -12.67 0.70
CA ALA A 65 -13.36 -13.10 1.91
C ALA A 65 -12.97 -14.58 1.87
N LEU A 66 -13.86 -15.43 1.37
CA LEU A 66 -13.62 -16.87 1.22
C LEU A 66 -12.38 -17.19 0.36
N GLN A 67 -12.07 -16.36 -0.65
CA GLN A 67 -10.88 -16.55 -1.50
C GLN A 67 -9.56 -16.41 -0.73
N GLY A 68 -9.56 -15.66 0.37
CA GLY A 68 -8.42 -15.62 1.29
C GLY A 68 -8.24 -16.91 2.06
N LEU A 69 -9.32 -17.65 2.29
CA LEU A 69 -9.32 -18.93 2.97
C LEU A 69 -9.02 -20.06 1.97
N TYR A 70 -9.96 -20.34 1.08
CA TYR A 70 -9.80 -21.32 0.01
C TYR A 70 -10.87 -21.14 -1.08
N GLU A 71 -10.65 -21.81 -2.21
CA GLU A 71 -11.63 -21.95 -3.28
C GLU A 71 -11.79 -23.44 -3.62
N TYR A 72 -13.05 -23.89 -3.68
CA TYR A 72 -13.38 -25.25 -4.11
C TYR A 72 -13.76 -25.29 -5.59
N ASP A 73 -12.97 -26.02 -6.41
CA ASP A 73 -13.18 -26.16 -7.84
C ASP A 73 -14.14 -27.33 -8.16
N ALA A 74 -15.42 -27.12 -7.86
CA ALA A 74 -16.49 -28.12 -8.12
C ALA A 74 -16.63 -28.46 -9.60
N VAL A 75 -16.36 -27.50 -10.49
CA VAL A 75 -16.48 -27.68 -11.95
C VAL A 75 -15.43 -28.65 -12.46
N SER A 76 -14.17 -28.46 -12.07
CA SER A 76 -13.10 -29.38 -12.43
C SER A 76 -13.33 -30.77 -11.86
N ARG A 77 -13.82 -30.86 -10.62
CA ARG A 77 -14.15 -32.16 -10.02
C ARG A 77 -15.26 -32.89 -10.76
N LEU A 78 -16.32 -32.17 -11.16
CA LEU A 78 -17.42 -32.76 -11.94
C LEU A 78 -16.93 -33.27 -13.29
N ARG A 79 -16.15 -32.47 -14.01
CA ARG A 79 -15.56 -32.85 -15.29
C ARG A 79 -14.67 -34.09 -15.15
N ASP A 80 -13.76 -34.11 -14.18
CA ASP A 80 -12.85 -35.22 -13.96
C ASP A 80 -13.60 -36.48 -13.52
N SER A 81 -14.72 -36.35 -12.80
CA SER A 81 -15.64 -37.47 -12.49
C SER A 81 -16.24 -38.10 -13.74
N GLN A 82 -16.66 -37.28 -14.70
CA GLN A 82 -17.24 -37.74 -15.96
C GLN A 82 -16.18 -38.47 -16.84
N LEU A 83 -14.93 -38.04 -16.72
CA LEU A 83 -13.79 -38.64 -17.43
C LEU A 83 -13.19 -39.89 -16.74
N GLY A 84 -13.68 -40.24 -15.54
CA GLY A 84 -13.16 -41.34 -14.75
C GLY A 84 -11.76 -41.09 -14.15
N ASP A 85 -11.36 -39.83 -13.98
CA ASP A 85 -10.04 -39.48 -13.41
C ASP A 85 -9.95 -39.89 -11.93
N ALA A 86 -8.88 -40.57 -11.57
CA ALA A 86 -8.66 -41.10 -10.22
C ALA A 86 -8.53 -39.98 -9.17
N ARG A 87 -8.17 -38.74 -9.53
CA ARG A 87 -8.07 -37.59 -8.63
C ARG A 87 -9.37 -37.27 -7.91
N VAL A 88 -10.53 -37.64 -8.49
CA VAL A 88 -11.86 -37.38 -7.90
C VAL A 88 -12.04 -38.04 -6.53
N LYS A 89 -11.29 -39.12 -6.25
CA LYS A 89 -11.37 -39.86 -4.98
C LYS A 89 -10.94 -39.03 -3.77
N ASP A 90 -10.07 -38.06 -3.98
CA ASP A 90 -9.66 -37.12 -2.91
C ASP A 90 -10.12 -35.68 -3.26
N ILE A 91 -11.08 -35.19 -2.48
CA ILE A 91 -11.65 -33.85 -2.63
C ILE A 91 -10.61 -32.74 -2.49
N ARG A 92 -9.53 -32.99 -1.74
CA ARG A 92 -8.43 -32.04 -1.51
C ARG A 92 -7.75 -31.62 -2.80
N ASN A 93 -7.77 -32.47 -3.85
CA ASN A 93 -7.20 -32.15 -5.16
C ASN A 93 -7.91 -30.96 -5.86
N TYR A 94 -9.11 -30.60 -5.40
CA TYR A 94 -9.94 -29.55 -5.95
C TYR A 94 -10.09 -28.33 -5.00
N ILE A 95 -9.30 -28.29 -3.92
CA ILE A 95 -9.25 -27.18 -2.98
C ILE A 95 -7.99 -26.38 -3.25
N LYS A 96 -8.16 -25.13 -3.67
CA LYS A 96 -7.08 -24.15 -3.84
C LYS A 96 -6.96 -23.33 -2.56
N ARG A 97 -5.80 -23.35 -1.93
CA ARG A 97 -5.54 -22.58 -0.73
C ARG A 97 -5.48 -21.09 -1.02
N GLY A 98 -6.09 -20.30 -0.16
CA GLY A 98 -5.97 -18.86 -0.15
C GLY A 98 -4.79 -18.37 0.71
N LYS A 99 -4.54 -17.07 0.71
CA LYS A 99 -3.39 -16.45 1.40
C LYS A 99 -3.46 -16.54 2.93
N LEU A 100 -4.68 -16.49 3.50
CA LEU A 100 -4.89 -16.71 4.93
C LEU A 100 -4.56 -18.15 5.32
N TRP A 101 -4.99 -19.13 4.51
CA TRP A 101 -4.62 -20.52 4.72
C TRP A 101 -3.10 -20.69 4.74
N ASP A 102 -2.41 -20.17 3.71
CA ASP A 102 -0.94 -20.28 3.63
C ASP A 102 -0.28 -19.66 4.86
N GLY A 103 -0.79 -18.50 5.33
CA GLY A 103 -0.31 -17.85 6.55
C GLY A 103 -0.55 -18.68 7.82
N PHE A 104 -1.69 -19.37 7.91
CA PHE A 104 -2.03 -20.16 9.10
C PHE A 104 -1.22 -21.46 9.20
N VAL A 105 -0.95 -22.12 8.09
CA VAL A 105 -0.18 -23.38 8.08
C VAL A 105 1.33 -23.17 8.01
N SER A 106 1.80 -21.93 7.92
CA SER A 106 3.23 -21.62 7.88
C SER A 106 3.95 -22.14 9.12
N ASP A 107 5.12 -22.73 8.94
CA ASP A 107 5.97 -23.18 10.06
C ASP A 107 6.66 -22.02 10.77
N GLU A 108 6.86 -20.90 10.07
CA GLU A 108 7.35 -19.65 10.63
C GLU A 108 6.18 -18.72 10.92
N ARG A 109 6.40 -17.69 11.75
CA ARG A 109 5.42 -16.62 12.01
C ARG A 109 5.49 -15.59 10.87
N PRO A 110 4.71 -15.69 9.78
CA PRO A 110 4.86 -14.79 8.63
C PRO A 110 4.28 -13.41 8.92
N VAL A 111 4.71 -12.42 8.15
CA VAL A 111 3.94 -11.19 7.93
C VAL A 111 2.91 -11.50 6.85
N LEU A 112 1.64 -11.28 7.15
CA LEU A 112 0.51 -11.41 6.23
C LEU A 112 0.01 -10.01 5.88
N LEU A 113 0.21 -9.59 4.64
CA LEU A 113 -0.28 -8.33 4.11
C LEU A 113 -1.64 -8.52 3.45
N ILE A 114 -2.65 -7.80 3.95
CA ILE A 114 -3.95 -7.61 3.29
C ILE A 114 -3.95 -6.20 2.72
N ASP A 115 -3.65 -6.08 1.42
CA ASP A 115 -3.38 -4.79 0.78
C ASP A 115 -4.63 -4.19 0.16
N GLU A 116 -4.88 -2.89 0.46
CA GLU A 116 -6.01 -2.11 -0.07
C GLU A 116 -7.40 -2.71 0.25
N ILE A 117 -7.62 -3.03 1.53
CA ILE A 117 -8.86 -3.69 2.01
C ILE A 117 -10.14 -2.92 1.63
N ASP A 118 -10.05 -1.61 1.51
CA ASP A 118 -11.16 -0.71 1.15
C ASP A 118 -11.55 -0.76 -0.33
N LYS A 119 -10.83 -1.52 -1.19
CA LYS A 119 -11.26 -1.79 -2.56
C LYS A 119 -12.42 -2.78 -2.66
N ALA A 120 -12.51 -3.73 -1.73
CA ALA A 120 -13.59 -4.72 -1.70
C ALA A 120 -14.94 -4.11 -1.32
N ASP A 121 -15.95 -4.95 -1.29
CA ASP A 121 -17.28 -4.58 -0.79
C ASP A 121 -17.22 -4.24 0.71
N ILE A 122 -18.17 -3.44 1.19
CA ILE A 122 -18.21 -2.94 2.58
C ILE A 122 -18.31 -4.07 3.62
N GLU A 123 -18.89 -5.20 3.25
CA GLU A 123 -19.02 -6.37 4.14
C GLU A 123 -17.75 -7.21 4.23
N PHE A 124 -16.86 -7.10 3.25
CA PHE A 124 -15.63 -7.90 3.17
C PHE A 124 -14.78 -7.88 4.46
N PRO A 125 -14.53 -6.73 5.12
CA PRO A 125 -13.79 -6.73 6.38
C PRO A 125 -14.53 -7.48 7.50
N ASN A 126 -15.86 -7.38 7.53
CA ASN A 126 -16.67 -8.10 8.53
C ASN A 126 -16.63 -9.61 8.32
N ASP A 127 -16.64 -10.06 7.07
CA ASP A 127 -16.55 -11.47 6.70
C ASP A 127 -15.22 -12.13 7.12
N LEU A 128 -14.18 -11.34 7.40
CA LEU A 128 -12.89 -11.83 7.87
C LEU A 128 -12.68 -11.71 9.39
N LEU A 129 -13.66 -11.13 10.11
CA LEU A 129 -13.49 -10.83 11.52
C LEU A 129 -13.20 -12.06 12.37
N GLN A 130 -13.97 -13.13 12.17
CA GLN A 130 -13.87 -14.34 12.96
C GLN A 130 -12.52 -15.03 12.71
N GLU A 131 -12.11 -15.13 11.46
CA GLU A 131 -10.89 -15.79 11.04
C GLU A 131 -9.64 -15.04 11.55
N LEU A 132 -9.66 -13.71 11.51
CA LEU A 132 -8.58 -12.88 12.03
C LEU A 132 -8.54 -12.84 13.56
N ASP A 133 -9.67 -12.97 14.24
CA ASP A 133 -9.72 -13.02 15.70
C ASP A 133 -9.24 -14.38 16.24
N ARG A 134 -9.82 -15.47 15.71
CA ARG A 134 -9.57 -16.83 16.17
C ARG A 134 -8.35 -17.48 15.54
N MET A 135 -7.91 -16.93 14.38
CA MET A 135 -6.85 -17.53 13.54
C MET A 135 -7.16 -18.98 13.18
N GLU A 136 -8.43 -19.24 12.86
CA GLU A 136 -8.93 -20.54 12.41
C GLU A 136 -10.13 -20.37 11.49
N PHE A 137 -10.36 -21.34 10.60
CA PHE A 137 -11.55 -21.43 9.77
C PHE A 137 -11.88 -22.89 9.45
N PHE A 138 -13.13 -23.12 9.07
CA PHE A 138 -13.64 -24.46 8.75
C PHE A 138 -13.70 -24.67 7.25
N VAL A 139 -13.23 -25.84 6.79
CA VAL A 139 -13.29 -26.29 5.38
C VAL A 139 -14.45 -27.23 5.22
N TYR A 140 -15.53 -26.78 4.62
CA TYR A 140 -16.79 -27.52 4.53
C TYR A 140 -16.66 -28.83 3.75
N GLU A 141 -15.85 -28.85 2.69
CA GLU A 141 -15.67 -30.01 1.80
C GLU A 141 -14.90 -31.15 2.45
N THR A 142 -14.00 -30.86 3.37
CA THR A 142 -13.20 -31.88 4.07
C THR A 142 -13.65 -32.12 5.51
N GLY A 143 -14.47 -31.21 6.07
CA GLY A 143 -14.87 -31.26 7.49
C GLY A 143 -13.73 -30.91 8.46
N GLU A 144 -12.64 -30.33 7.96
CA GLU A 144 -11.46 -29.99 8.76
C GLU A 144 -11.47 -28.53 9.23
N THR A 145 -10.98 -28.28 10.44
CA THR A 145 -10.68 -26.93 10.90
C THR A 145 -9.20 -26.64 10.71
N ILE A 146 -8.90 -25.62 9.93
CA ILE A 146 -7.55 -25.13 9.75
C ILE A 146 -7.29 -24.06 10.81
N LYS A 147 -6.26 -24.28 11.63
CA LYS A 147 -5.87 -23.38 12.71
C LYS A 147 -4.43 -22.92 12.52
N ALA A 148 -4.18 -21.65 12.86
CA ALA A 148 -2.84 -21.09 12.75
C ALA A 148 -1.87 -21.81 13.69
N ARG A 149 -0.79 -22.35 13.16
CA ARG A 149 0.30 -22.94 13.93
C ARG A 149 1.03 -21.90 14.77
N ARG A 150 1.24 -20.74 14.18
CA ARG A 150 1.76 -19.52 14.82
C ARG A 150 0.93 -18.35 14.34
N ARG A 151 0.51 -17.48 15.25
CA ARG A 151 -0.29 -16.30 14.89
C ARG A 151 0.50 -15.38 13.97
N PRO A 152 0.09 -15.17 12.70
CA PRO A 152 0.76 -14.26 11.77
C PRO A 152 0.82 -12.83 12.29
N ILE A 153 1.78 -12.05 11.83
CA ILE A 153 1.78 -10.59 11.98
C ILE A 153 0.96 -10.05 10.84
N VAL A 154 -0.28 -9.65 11.11
CA VAL A 154 -1.20 -9.16 10.06
C VAL A 154 -1.03 -7.66 9.89
N VAL A 155 -0.71 -7.22 8.68
CA VAL A 155 -0.68 -5.82 8.26
C VAL A 155 -1.77 -5.61 7.22
N ILE A 156 -2.62 -4.63 7.46
CA ILE A 156 -3.76 -4.29 6.59
C ILE A 156 -3.58 -2.86 6.12
N THR A 157 -3.66 -2.61 4.83
CA THR A 157 -3.58 -1.26 4.28
C THR A 157 -4.91 -0.75 3.76
N SER A 158 -5.11 0.57 3.83
CA SER A 158 -6.28 1.26 3.27
C SER A 158 -5.87 2.64 2.75
N ASN A 159 -6.36 3.01 1.58
CA ASN A 159 -6.21 4.33 0.99
C ASN A 159 -7.31 5.32 1.42
N ASN A 160 -8.20 4.88 2.31
CA ASN A 160 -9.35 5.64 2.79
C ASN A 160 -10.37 5.97 1.67
N GLU A 161 -10.49 5.07 0.68
CA GLU A 161 -11.47 5.21 -0.41
C GLU A 161 -12.88 4.92 0.10
N LYS A 162 -13.01 4.00 1.06
CA LYS A 162 -14.26 3.65 1.74
C LYS A 162 -14.05 3.58 3.25
N GLU A 163 -15.10 3.85 4.00
CA GLU A 163 -15.09 3.64 5.45
C GLU A 163 -15.10 2.14 5.79
N LEU A 164 -14.33 1.77 6.81
CA LEU A 164 -14.30 0.41 7.32
C LEU A 164 -15.27 0.28 8.51
N PRO A 165 -15.94 -0.88 8.67
CA PRO A 165 -16.89 -1.08 9.76
C PRO A 165 -16.26 -0.92 11.16
N ASP A 166 -16.99 -0.31 12.09
CA ASP A 166 -16.53 -0.11 13.48
C ASP A 166 -16.14 -1.41 14.17
N ALA A 167 -16.86 -2.49 13.91
CA ALA A 167 -16.57 -3.81 14.45
C ALA A 167 -15.17 -4.30 14.04
N PHE A 168 -14.76 -4.02 12.80
CA PHE A 168 -13.43 -4.34 12.28
C PHE A 168 -12.36 -3.43 12.89
N LEU A 169 -12.62 -2.11 12.93
CA LEU A 169 -11.67 -1.13 13.48
C LEU A 169 -11.28 -1.44 14.94
N ARG A 170 -12.24 -1.86 15.77
CA ARG A 170 -12.01 -2.20 17.19
C ARG A 170 -11.07 -3.40 17.39
N ARG A 171 -10.91 -4.26 16.38
CA ARG A 171 -10.03 -5.44 16.43
C ARG A 171 -8.62 -5.15 15.94
N CYS A 172 -8.43 -4.03 15.27
CA CYS A 172 -7.15 -3.62 14.74
C CYS A 172 -6.41 -2.67 15.70
N PHE A 173 -5.09 -2.70 15.64
CA PHE A 173 -4.28 -1.57 16.08
C PHE A 173 -4.21 -0.58 14.93
N PHE A 174 -4.68 0.64 15.13
CA PHE A 174 -4.80 1.65 14.07
C PHE A 174 -3.59 2.57 14.03
N HIS A 175 -3.07 2.83 12.83
CA HIS A 175 -2.07 3.88 12.58
C HIS A 175 -2.40 4.63 11.30
N TYR A 176 -2.29 5.96 11.35
CA TYR A 176 -2.46 6.82 10.17
C TYR A 176 -1.10 7.38 9.76
N ILE A 177 -0.62 6.97 8.58
CA ILE A 177 0.60 7.53 7.99
C ILE A 177 0.22 8.88 7.36
N ARG A 178 0.71 9.96 7.99
CA ARG A 178 0.60 11.30 7.44
C ARG A 178 1.47 11.44 6.21
N PHE A 179 1.07 12.33 5.32
CA PHE A 179 1.95 12.69 4.21
C PHE A 179 3.27 13.23 4.76
N PRO A 180 4.43 12.78 4.25
CA PRO A 180 5.73 13.19 4.77
C PRO A 180 5.90 14.71 4.76
N ASP A 181 6.39 15.25 5.86
CA ASP A 181 6.88 16.63 5.91
C ASP A 181 8.18 16.79 5.09
N PRO A 182 8.65 18.01 4.85
CA PRO A 182 9.84 18.26 4.04
C PRO A 182 11.12 17.57 4.57
N GLU A 183 11.25 17.39 5.88
CA GLU A 183 12.41 16.74 6.50
C GLU A 183 12.37 15.23 6.25
N THR A 184 11.25 14.60 6.58
CA THR A 184 11.00 13.17 6.30
C THR A 184 11.11 12.87 4.80
N MET A 185 10.55 13.74 3.94
CA MET A 185 10.63 13.56 2.49
C MET A 185 12.07 13.62 1.99
N ARG A 186 12.92 14.50 2.54
CA ARG A 186 14.35 14.57 2.18
C ARG A 186 15.06 13.28 2.55
N ALA A 187 14.76 12.72 3.73
CA ALA A 187 15.32 11.43 4.13
C ALA A 187 14.86 10.30 3.18
N ILE A 188 13.60 10.30 2.75
CA ILE A 188 13.08 9.33 1.77
C ILE A 188 13.83 9.48 0.44
N VAL A 189 14.00 10.70 -0.06
CA VAL A 189 14.74 10.96 -1.31
C VAL A 189 16.17 10.46 -1.21
N GLU A 190 16.88 10.70 -0.09
CA GLU A 190 18.25 10.25 0.10
C GLU A 190 18.37 8.71 0.10
N VAL A 191 17.38 8.00 0.66
CA VAL A 191 17.32 6.53 0.61
C VAL A 191 17.20 6.02 -0.83
N HIS A 192 16.39 6.68 -1.66
CA HIS A 192 16.15 6.26 -3.05
C HIS A 192 17.23 6.73 -4.03
N PHE A 193 17.86 7.86 -3.75
CA PHE A 193 18.88 8.50 -4.60
C PHE A 193 20.09 8.92 -3.77
N PRO A 194 20.90 7.97 -3.26
CA PRO A 194 22.08 8.29 -2.46
C PRO A 194 23.04 9.22 -3.21
N GLY A 195 23.42 10.33 -2.57
CA GLY A 195 24.36 11.30 -3.14
C GLY A 195 23.77 12.23 -4.21
N ILE A 196 22.45 12.31 -4.35
CA ILE A 196 21.79 13.26 -5.24
C ILE A 196 22.18 14.71 -4.90
N LYS A 197 22.32 15.57 -5.91
CA LYS A 197 22.66 16.99 -5.72
C LYS A 197 21.62 17.70 -4.84
N GLN A 198 21.99 18.09 -3.64
CA GLN A 198 21.10 18.68 -2.64
C GLN A 198 20.36 19.93 -3.14
N ARG A 199 20.98 20.73 -4.05
CA ARG A 199 20.33 21.89 -4.66
C ARG A 199 19.15 21.50 -5.55
N LEU A 200 19.29 20.41 -6.34
CA LEU A 200 18.21 19.91 -7.17
C LEU A 200 17.04 19.42 -6.30
N VAL A 201 17.34 18.64 -5.26
CA VAL A 201 16.33 18.13 -4.33
C VAL A 201 15.59 19.29 -3.66
N ALA A 202 16.30 20.30 -3.18
CA ALA A 202 15.68 21.46 -2.51
C ALA A 202 14.68 22.20 -3.43
N GLU A 203 15.06 22.49 -4.69
CA GLU A 203 14.19 23.19 -5.63
C GLU A 203 13.02 22.30 -6.08
N ALA A 204 13.27 21.02 -6.35
CA ALA A 204 12.23 20.07 -6.73
C ALA A 204 11.21 19.88 -5.60
N MET A 205 11.66 19.68 -4.38
CA MET A 205 10.76 19.55 -3.22
C MET A 205 9.94 20.82 -2.97
N LYS A 206 10.57 22.01 -3.08
CA LYS A 206 9.86 23.26 -2.93
C LYS A 206 8.71 23.35 -3.93
N LEU A 207 8.98 23.11 -5.20
CA LEU A 207 7.96 23.16 -6.25
C LEU A 207 6.91 22.05 -6.07
N PHE A 208 7.30 20.88 -5.63
CA PHE A 208 6.39 19.77 -5.35
C PHE A 208 5.38 20.13 -4.24
N TYR A 209 5.83 20.70 -3.13
CA TYR A 209 4.94 21.13 -2.06
C TYR A 209 4.07 22.33 -2.48
N GLU A 210 4.62 23.30 -3.23
CA GLU A 210 3.85 24.39 -3.81
C GLU A 210 2.69 23.86 -4.67
N ILE A 211 2.96 22.84 -5.52
CA ILE A 211 1.94 22.16 -6.33
C ILE A 211 0.87 21.54 -5.43
N ARG A 212 1.25 20.83 -4.38
CA ARG A 212 0.29 20.16 -3.49
C ARG A 212 -0.62 21.12 -2.75
N GLU A 213 -0.19 22.35 -2.53
CA GLU A 213 -0.97 23.41 -1.86
C GLU A 213 -1.91 24.19 -2.81
N VAL A 214 -1.84 23.94 -4.13
CA VAL A 214 -2.73 24.61 -5.09
C VAL A 214 -4.18 24.20 -4.83
N PRO A 215 -5.08 25.17 -4.54
CA PRO A 215 -6.49 24.89 -4.32
C PRO A 215 -7.16 24.31 -5.58
N GLY A 216 -8.01 23.32 -5.39
CA GLY A 216 -8.82 22.74 -6.47
C GLY A 216 -8.15 21.62 -7.24
N LEU A 217 -6.95 21.16 -6.84
CA LEU A 217 -6.37 19.93 -7.37
C LEU A 217 -7.29 18.72 -7.10
N LYS A 218 -7.56 17.97 -8.15
CA LYS A 218 -8.30 16.70 -8.06
C LYS A 218 -7.44 15.59 -7.45
N LYS A 219 -6.15 15.59 -7.80
CA LYS A 219 -5.20 14.60 -7.29
C LYS A 219 -3.90 15.29 -6.89
N LYS A 220 -3.63 15.34 -5.58
CA LYS A 220 -2.34 15.80 -5.08
C LYS A 220 -1.26 14.79 -5.44
N PRO A 221 -0.09 15.22 -5.96
CA PRO A 221 1.00 14.30 -6.27
C PRO A 221 1.52 13.61 -4.99
N SER A 222 1.83 12.33 -5.10
CA SER A 222 2.28 11.46 -4.01
C SER A 222 3.81 11.40 -3.90
N THR A 223 4.31 10.72 -2.86
CA THR A 223 5.76 10.50 -2.68
C THR A 223 6.36 9.73 -3.86
N SER A 224 5.69 8.69 -4.35
CA SER A 224 6.17 7.93 -5.50
C SER A 224 6.28 8.78 -6.77
N GLU A 225 5.31 9.68 -6.98
CA GLU A 225 5.33 10.61 -8.12
C GLU A 225 6.46 11.65 -8.01
N LEU A 226 6.81 12.09 -6.79
CA LEU A 226 8.02 12.90 -6.59
C LEU A 226 9.29 12.14 -6.92
N LEU A 227 9.42 10.88 -6.48
CA LEU A 227 10.59 10.05 -6.76
C LEU A 227 10.74 9.79 -8.26
N ASP A 228 9.64 9.48 -8.96
CA ASP A 228 9.62 9.32 -10.41
C ASP A 228 10.03 10.62 -11.12
N TRP A 229 9.52 11.75 -10.67
CA TRP A 229 9.88 13.05 -11.23
C TRP A 229 11.35 13.40 -11.04
N LEU A 230 11.90 13.19 -9.82
CA LEU A 230 13.34 13.37 -9.57
C LEU A 230 14.20 12.49 -10.46
N LYS A 231 13.80 11.22 -10.64
CA LYS A 231 14.49 10.30 -11.54
C LYS A 231 14.52 10.83 -12.98
N LEU A 232 13.40 11.35 -13.46
CA LEU A 232 13.31 11.94 -14.82
C LEU A 232 14.15 13.21 -14.93
N LEU A 233 14.15 14.10 -13.92
CA LEU A 233 14.99 15.29 -13.91
C LEU A 233 16.48 14.94 -14.00
N LEU A 234 16.91 13.85 -13.33
CA LEU A 234 18.29 13.36 -13.43
C LEU A 234 18.63 12.78 -14.80
N VAL A 235 17.73 12.00 -15.40
CA VAL A 235 17.94 11.38 -16.71
C VAL A 235 18.01 12.43 -17.82
N GLU A 236 17.16 13.46 -17.75
CA GLU A 236 17.10 14.55 -18.73
C GLU A 236 18.09 15.69 -18.43
N ASP A 237 18.99 15.50 -17.44
CA ASP A 237 19.98 16.50 -16.98
C ASP A 237 19.37 17.88 -16.71
N ILE A 238 18.18 17.93 -16.15
CA ILE A 238 17.48 19.16 -15.79
C ILE A 238 18.04 19.69 -14.47
N GLY A 239 18.76 20.81 -14.54
CA GLY A 239 19.38 21.44 -13.37
C GLY A 239 18.41 22.23 -12.49
N PRO A 240 18.83 22.57 -11.24
CA PRO A 240 18.00 23.36 -10.31
C PRO A 240 17.68 24.77 -10.84
N GLU A 241 18.49 25.30 -11.78
CA GLU A 241 18.29 26.62 -12.38
C GLU A 241 16.97 26.68 -13.15
N ILE A 242 16.65 25.62 -13.90
CA ILE A 242 15.42 25.50 -14.69
C ILE A 242 14.19 25.48 -13.78
N LEU A 243 14.30 24.83 -12.60
CA LEU A 243 13.23 24.77 -11.60
C LEU A 243 13.03 26.10 -10.85
N ARG A 244 14.08 26.92 -10.77
CA ARG A 244 14.04 28.28 -10.15
C ARG A 244 13.42 29.33 -11.04
N GLU A 245 13.53 29.16 -12.36
CA GLU A 245 12.97 30.14 -13.31
C GLU A 245 11.46 30.27 -13.10
N ARG A 246 11.06 31.27 -12.33
CA ARG A 246 9.66 31.69 -12.16
C ARG A 246 9.23 32.56 -13.35
N ASP A 247 9.37 32.01 -14.55
CA ASP A 247 8.69 32.63 -15.69
C ASP A 247 7.19 32.39 -15.53
N PRO A 248 6.35 33.43 -15.44
CA PRO A 248 4.89 33.26 -15.45
C PRO A 248 4.39 32.44 -16.65
N LYS A 249 5.21 32.27 -17.68
CA LYS A 249 4.94 31.40 -18.83
C LYS A 249 5.20 29.91 -18.53
N LYS A 250 5.94 29.59 -17.46
CA LYS A 250 6.40 28.23 -17.10
C LYS A 250 5.93 27.80 -15.69
N LEU A 251 4.73 28.20 -15.28
CA LEU A 251 4.12 27.74 -14.01
C LEU A 251 3.94 26.20 -13.99
N ILE A 252 3.92 25.56 -15.16
CA ILE A 252 3.88 24.11 -15.28
C ILE A 252 5.33 23.61 -15.23
N PRO A 253 5.68 22.72 -14.26
CA PRO A 253 7.04 22.23 -14.15
C PRO A 253 7.43 21.36 -15.35
N PRO A 254 8.73 21.28 -15.68
CA PRO A 254 9.18 20.34 -16.69
C PRO A 254 8.79 18.91 -16.29
N LEU A 255 8.44 18.07 -17.26
CA LEU A 255 8.06 16.67 -17.03
C LEU A 255 6.85 16.52 -16.08
N HIS A 256 5.96 17.50 -16.09
CA HIS A 256 4.79 17.58 -15.19
C HIS A 256 3.89 16.34 -15.24
N GLY A 257 3.89 15.55 -16.31
CA GLY A 257 3.17 14.30 -16.41
C GLY A 257 3.60 13.25 -15.35
N ALA A 258 4.76 13.43 -14.72
CA ALA A 258 5.14 12.63 -13.55
C ALA A 258 4.32 13.02 -12.32
N LEU A 259 3.99 14.31 -12.13
CA LEU A 259 3.32 14.86 -10.96
C LEU A 259 1.81 15.01 -11.13
N LEU A 260 1.35 15.48 -12.30
CA LEU A 260 -0.06 15.75 -12.60
C LEU A 260 -0.64 14.59 -13.39
N LYS A 261 -1.51 13.80 -12.75
CA LYS A 261 -2.11 12.58 -13.32
C LYS A 261 -3.58 12.76 -13.74
N ASN A 262 -4.05 14.01 -13.74
CA ASN A 262 -5.42 14.34 -14.11
C ASN A 262 -5.43 15.52 -15.09
N GLU A 263 -6.16 15.39 -16.19
CA GLU A 263 -6.28 16.42 -17.22
C GLU A 263 -6.80 17.75 -16.66
N GLN A 264 -7.77 17.70 -15.74
CA GLN A 264 -8.33 18.90 -15.10
C GLN A 264 -7.28 19.65 -14.27
N ASP A 265 -6.31 18.93 -13.67
CA ASP A 265 -5.22 19.51 -12.91
C ASP A 265 -4.24 20.22 -13.86
N VAL A 266 -3.92 19.62 -15.02
CA VAL A 266 -3.09 20.27 -16.06
C VAL A 266 -3.75 21.57 -16.54
N HIS A 267 -5.04 21.53 -16.87
CA HIS A 267 -5.78 22.76 -17.27
C HIS A 267 -5.88 23.79 -16.16
N LEU A 268 -5.92 23.39 -14.88
CA LEU A 268 -5.86 24.32 -13.77
C LEU A 268 -4.54 25.10 -13.79
N PHE A 269 -3.41 24.43 -13.95
CA PHE A 269 -2.10 25.05 -14.03
C PHE A 269 -1.94 25.94 -15.26
N GLU A 270 -2.49 25.56 -16.41
CA GLU A 270 -2.50 26.40 -17.63
C GLU A 270 -3.27 27.71 -17.40
N ARG A 271 -4.42 27.63 -16.73
CA ARG A 271 -5.22 28.81 -16.36
C ARG A 271 -4.48 29.74 -15.39
N LEU A 272 -3.86 29.16 -14.34
CA LEU A 272 -3.07 29.93 -13.38
C LEU A 272 -1.88 30.62 -14.07
N ALA A 273 -1.19 29.92 -14.99
CA ALA A 273 -0.13 30.51 -15.80
C ALA A 273 -0.62 31.66 -16.67
N PHE A 274 -1.82 31.52 -17.25
CA PHE A 274 -2.42 32.58 -18.08
C PHE A 274 -2.80 33.81 -17.22
N MET A 275 -3.37 33.63 -16.05
CA MET A 275 -3.74 34.74 -15.13
C MET A 275 -2.49 35.51 -14.66
N ALA A 276 -1.46 34.78 -14.22
CA ALA A 276 -0.20 35.41 -13.80
C ALA A 276 0.48 36.24 -14.91
N ARG A 277 0.32 35.84 -16.19
CA ARG A 277 0.79 36.64 -17.32
C ARG A 277 0.04 37.96 -17.50
N ARG A 278 -1.25 38.00 -17.16
CA ARG A 278 -2.07 39.22 -17.26
C ARG A 278 -1.78 40.22 -16.13
N GLU A 279 -1.47 39.72 -14.96
CA GLU A 279 -1.12 40.56 -13.80
C GLU A 279 0.31 41.14 -13.89
N ALA A 280 1.20 40.48 -14.63
CA ALA A 280 2.58 40.93 -14.86
C ALA A 280 2.73 41.95 -16.02
N ARG A 281 1.64 42.32 -16.69
CA ARG A 281 1.55 43.38 -17.72
C ARG A 281 0.92 44.61 -17.19
#